data_0987e109d2c4d563018d02feb4a8bf71
#
_entry.id   0987e109d2c4d563018d02feb4a8bf71
#
_cell.length_a   1.000
_cell.length_b   1.000
_cell.length_c   1.000
_cell.angle_alpha   90.00
_cell.angle_beta   90.00
_cell.angle_gamma   90.00
#
_symmetry.space_group_name_H-M   'P 1'
#
loop_
_entity.id
_entity.type
_entity.pdbx_description
1 polymer ?
#
loop_
_entity_poly.entity_id
_entity_poly.type
_entity_poly.pdbx_seq_one_letter_code
_entity_poly.pdbx_strand_id
1 'polypeptide(L)'
;NSISPGAIATPIFWGGSGRANTLSDEENERKMAKLEKSLAGSVPLEKTGYALDIAEAALYLASDAGRFVTCHDLVVDGGRTSMFFEPS
;
A
#
# COMPACT_ATOMS: atom_id res chain seq x y z
N ASN A 1 10.04 -12.94 10.37
CA ASN A 1 8.88 -12.63 9.54
C ASN A 1 9.20 -11.56 8.49
N SER A 2 8.39 -11.49 7.47
CA SER A 2 8.50 -10.47 6.45
C SER A 2 7.12 -9.90 6.10
N ILE A 3 7.10 -8.75 5.42
CA ILE A 3 5.88 -8.15 4.93
C ILE A 3 6.04 -7.91 3.43
N SER A 4 5.05 -8.33 2.65
CA SER A 4 5.04 -8.11 1.20
C SER A 4 3.88 -7.17 0.86
N PRO A 5 4.15 -5.87 0.68
CA PRO A 5 3.12 -4.92 0.32
C PRO A 5 2.76 -5.02 -1.16
N GLY A 6 1.52 -4.68 -1.48
CA GLY A 6 1.10 -4.50 -2.87
C GLY A 6 1.39 -3.09 -3.35
N ALA A 7 0.56 -2.59 -4.26
CA ALA A 7 0.67 -1.21 -4.73
C ALA A 7 0.14 -0.26 -3.66
N ILE A 8 1.03 0.52 -3.09
CA ILE A 8 0.73 1.43 -1.98
C ILE A 8 0.82 2.87 -2.47
N ALA A 9 -0.17 3.70 -2.12
CA ALA A 9 -0.26 5.08 -2.59
C ALA A 9 0.84 5.94 -1.97
N THR A 10 1.94 6.06 -2.71
CA THR A 10 3.10 6.86 -2.31
C THR A 10 3.68 7.55 -3.55
N PRO A 11 4.50 8.60 -3.37
CA PRO A 11 5.13 9.29 -4.49
C PRO A 11 6.03 8.44 -5.39
N ILE A 12 6.31 7.19 -5.02
CA ILE A 12 7.11 6.29 -5.86
C ILE A 12 6.52 6.16 -7.27
N PHE A 13 5.18 6.31 -7.39
CA PHE A 13 4.49 6.19 -8.67
C PHE A 13 4.75 7.37 -9.61
N TRP A 14 5.33 8.47 -9.11
CA TRP A 14 5.74 9.59 -9.97
C TRP A 14 7.16 10.07 -9.67
N GLY A 15 8.04 9.12 -9.35
CA GLY A 15 9.47 9.38 -9.23
C GLY A 15 10.03 9.37 -7.81
N GLY A 16 9.21 9.03 -6.81
CA GLY A 16 9.65 8.93 -5.41
C GLY A 16 9.62 10.25 -4.66
N SER A 17 10.04 10.21 -3.39
CA SER A 17 10.02 11.39 -2.51
C SER A 17 10.86 12.53 -3.02
N GLY A 18 12.03 12.24 -3.62
CA GLY A 18 12.90 13.26 -4.19
C GLY A 18 12.21 14.07 -5.29
N ARG A 19 11.47 13.39 -6.17
CA ARG A 19 10.69 14.06 -7.23
C ARG A 19 9.51 14.82 -6.64
N ALA A 20 8.80 14.24 -5.68
CA ALA A 20 7.65 14.88 -5.05
C ALA A 20 8.07 16.19 -4.35
N ASN A 21 9.24 16.22 -3.76
CA ASN A 21 9.75 17.43 -3.10
C ASN A 21 10.06 18.58 -4.06
N THR A 22 10.17 18.29 -5.37
CA THR A 22 10.39 19.34 -6.39
C THR A 22 9.08 19.88 -6.96
N LEU A 23 7.94 19.26 -6.62
CA LEU A 23 6.63 19.67 -7.12
C LEU A 23 5.89 20.51 -6.08
N SER A 24 4.90 21.29 -6.54
CA SER A 24 4.04 22.02 -5.62
C SER A 24 3.13 21.06 -4.86
N ASP A 25 2.61 21.52 -3.72
CA ASP A 25 1.64 20.71 -2.94
C ASP A 25 0.40 20.39 -3.78
N GLU A 26 -0.07 21.34 -4.58
CA GLU A 26 -1.22 21.13 -5.46
C GLU A 26 -0.98 20.04 -6.49
N GLU A 27 0.22 20.00 -7.07
CA GLU A 27 0.58 18.97 -8.04
C GLU A 27 0.65 17.60 -7.39
N ASN A 28 1.25 17.52 -6.20
CA ASN A 28 1.34 16.27 -5.45
C ASN A 28 -0.05 15.77 -5.04
N GLU A 29 -0.92 16.66 -4.58
CA GLU A 29 -2.29 16.29 -4.21
C GLU A 29 -3.07 15.76 -5.40
N ARG A 30 -2.94 16.41 -6.56
CA ARG A 30 -3.62 15.97 -7.77
C ARG A 30 -3.13 14.60 -8.22
N LYS A 31 -1.82 14.37 -8.19
CA LYS A 31 -1.23 13.08 -8.53
C LYS A 31 -1.68 11.99 -7.57
N MET A 32 -1.72 12.31 -6.28
CA MET A 32 -2.17 11.36 -5.25
C MET A 32 -3.65 11.00 -5.44
N ALA A 33 -4.52 11.99 -5.65
CA ALA A 33 -5.95 11.73 -5.85
C ALA A 33 -6.21 10.83 -7.06
N LYS A 34 -5.51 11.06 -8.16
CA LYS A 34 -5.62 10.23 -9.36
C LYS A 34 -5.14 8.81 -9.10
N LEU A 35 -4.02 8.66 -8.39
CA LEU A 35 -3.46 7.36 -8.04
C LEU A 35 -4.40 6.58 -7.12
N GLU A 36 -4.94 7.23 -6.08
CA GLU A 36 -5.85 6.59 -5.14
C GLU A 36 -7.07 5.98 -5.85
N LYS A 37 -7.64 6.72 -6.77
CA LYS A 37 -8.78 6.24 -7.54
C LYS A 37 -8.40 5.02 -8.40
N SER A 38 -7.25 5.08 -9.04
CA SER A 38 -6.74 3.98 -9.87
C SER A 38 -6.48 2.73 -9.04
N LEU A 39 -5.81 2.88 -7.89
CA LEU A 39 -5.47 1.74 -7.02
C LEU A 39 -6.70 1.11 -6.41
N ALA A 40 -7.68 1.90 -5.99
CA ALA A 40 -8.90 1.36 -5.40
C ALA A 40 -9.64 0.45 -6.38
N GLY A 41 -9.60 0.75 -7.68
CA GLY A 41 -10.24 -0.07 -8.69
C GLY A 41 -9.44 -1.29 -9.13
N SER A 42 -8.24 -1.50 -8.60
CA SER A 42 -7.32 -2.53 -9.06
C SER A 42 -7.18 -3.74 -8.13
N VAL A 43 -7.86 -3.75 -6.99
CA VAL A 43 -7.76 -4.83 -6.02
C VAL A 43 -9.14 -5.30 -5.55
N PRO A 44 -9.27 -6.59 -5.13
CA PRO A 44 -10.55 -7.14 -4.68
C PRO A 44 -11.23 -6.39 -3.54
N LEU A 45 -10.46 -5.83 -2.61
CA LEU A 45 -11.05 -5.06 -1.51
C LEU A 45 -11.60 -3.71 -1.95
N GLU A 46 -11.31 -3.27 -3.18
CA GLU A 46 -11.75 -1.99 -3.72
C GLU A 46 -11.37 -0.79 -2.84
N LYS A 47 -10.17 -0.87 -2.26
CA LYS A 47 -9.60 0.15 -1.38
C LYS A 47 -8.18 0.49 -1.80
N THR A 48 -7.81 1.74 -1.63
CA THR A 48 -6.42 2.17 -1.80
C THR A 48 -5.61 1.74 -0.59
N GLY A 49 -4.45 1.11 -0.82
CA GLY A 49 -3.51 0.80 0.25
C GLY A 49 -2.63 2.01 0.55
N TYR A 50 -2.42 2.29 1.83
CA TYR A 50 -1.59 3.40 2.30
C TYR A 50 -0.40 2.91 3.10
N ALA A 51 0.61 3.77 3.25
CA ALA A 51 1.78 3.44 4.06
C ALA A 51 1.39 3.02 5.48
N LEU A 52 0.33 3.62 6.05
CA LEU A 52 -0.16 3.25 7.37
C LEU A 52 -0.60 1.79 7.44
N ASP A 53 -1.16 1.24 6.38
CA ASP A 53 -1.58 -0.16 6.35
C ASP A 53 -0.38 -1.09 6.52
N ILE A 54 0.76 -0.73 5.94
CA ILE A 54 1.99 -1.51 6.08
C ILE A 54 2.59 -1.30 7.47
N ALA A 55 2.54 -0.08 7.99
CA ALA A 55 3.01 0.23 9.35
C ALA A 55 2.21 -0.54 10.41
N GLU A 56 0.90 -0.66 10.24
CA GLU A 56 0.05 -1.43 11.15
C GLU A 56 0.39 -2.92 11.12
N ALA A 57 0.68 -3.46 9.93
CA ALA A 57 1.11 -4.85 9.80
C ALA A 57 2.45 -5.07 10.52
N ALA A 58 3.39 -4.14 10.38
CA ALA A 58 4.68 -4.21 11.07
C ALA A 58 4.49 -4.13 12.58
N LEU A 59 3.60 -3.28 13.05
CA LEU A 59 3.29 -3.14 14.47
C LEU A 59 2.73 -4.46 15.03
N TYR A 60 1.82 -5.10 14.32
CA TYR A 60 1.27 -6.39 14.72
C TYR A 60 2.38 -7.43 14.91
N LEU A 61 3.26 -7.57 13.91
CA LEU A 61 4.32 -8.58 13.94
C LEU A 61 5.38 -8.27 15.00
N ALA A 62 5.63 -6.99 15.29
CA ALA A 62 6.65 -6.58 16.26
C ALA A 62 6.13 -6.51 17.70
N SER A 63 4.83 -6.54 17.89
CA SER A 63 4.20 -6.41 19.22
C SER A 63 3.89 -7.77 19.85
N ASP A 64 3.45 -7.75 21.09
CA ASP A 64 3.02 -8.95 21.79
C ASP A 64 1.83 -9.63 21.10
N ALA A 65 1.04 -8.89 20.34
CA ALA A 65 -0.06 -9.46 19.58
C ALA A 65 0.42 -10.49 18.56
N GLY A 66 1.62 -10.30 17.99
CA GLY A 66 2.21 -11.23 17.03
C GLY A 66 3.17 -12.26 17.66
N ARG A 67 3.16 -12.41 18.96
CA ARG A 67 4.16 -13.23 19.69
C ARG A 67 4.24 -14.70 19.29
N PHE A 68 3.18 -15.23 18.68
CA PHE A 68 3.12 -16.63 18.26
C PHE A 68 3.26 -16.81 16.75
N VAL A 69 3.67 -15.74 16.03
CA VAL A 69 3.85 -15.75 14.57
C VAL A 69 5.35 -15.73 14.25
N THR A 70 5.82 -16.74 13.50
CA THR A 70 7.20 -16.79 13.04
C THR A 70 7.27 -17.47 11.67
N CYS A 71 8.36 -17.27 10.94
CA CYS A 71 8.59 -17.88 9.63
C CYS A 71 7.46 -17.59 8.65
N HIS A 72 6.88 -16.39 8.73
CA HIS A 72 5.71 -16.02 7.96
C HIS A 72 5.96 -14.76 7.12
N ASP A 73 5.45 -14.78 5.89
CA ASP A 73 5.40 -13.60 5.04
C ASP A 73 3.96 -13.08 5.03
N LEU A 74 3.75 -11.90 5.60
CA LEU A 74 2.44 -11.28 5.67
C LEU A 74 2.21 -10.43 4.42
N VAL A 75 1.30 -10.87 3.57
CA VAL A 75 0.95 -10.17 2.33
C VAL A 75 -0.11 -9.11 2.64
N VAL A 76 0.16 -7.86 2.28
CA VAL A 76 -0.73 -6.72 2.53
C VAL A 76 -0.96 -6.00 1.20
N ASP A 77 -1.89 -6.51 0.41
CA ASP A 77 -2.07 -6.09 -0.99
C ASP A 77 -3.54 -5.94 -1.43
N GLY A 78 -4.48 -5.97 -0.49
CA GLY A 78 -5.90 -5.86 -0.83
C GLY A 78 -6.45 -7.07 -1.57
N GLY A 79 -5.70 -8.17 -1.58
CA GLY A 79 -6.10 -9.42 -2.23
C GLY A 79 -5.58 -9.58 -3.66
N ARG A 80 -4.79 -8.62 -4.15
CA ARG A 80 -4.35 -8.59 -5.55
C ARG A 80 -3.65 -9.87 -6.02
N THR A 81 -2.78 -10.44 -5.19
CA THR A 81 -1.98 -11.61 -5.56
C THR A 81 -2.63 -12.94 -5.21
N SER A 82 -3.65 -12.94 -4.37
CA SER A 82 -4.26 -14.16 -3.84
C SER A 82 -5.64 -14.47 -4.40
N MET A 83 -6.27 -13.52 -5.07
CA MET A 83 -7.63 -13.66 -5.58
C MET A 83 -7.72 -13.20 -7.03
N PHE A 84 -8.55 -13.90 -7.80
CA PHE A 84 -8.88 -13.44 -9.14
C PHE A 84 -9.76 -12.19 -9.01
N PHE A 85 -9.39 -11.15 -9.78
CA PHE A 85 -10.14 -9.91 -9.78
C PHE A 85 -10.09 -9.29 -11.18
N GLU A 86 -11.28 -9.04 -11.75
CA GLU A 86 -11.39 -8.41 -13.05
C GLU A 86 -12.00 -7.01 -12.87
N PRO A 87 -11.21 -5.94 -13.02
CA PRO A 87 -11.73 -4.59 -12.87
C PRO A 87 -12.72 -4.27 -13.97
N SER A 88 -13.83 -3.67 -13.58
CA SER A 88 -14.90 -3.26 -14.49
C SER A 88 -14.69 -1.84 -15.02
#